data_1a4259584dbce2fab2833ff1dc26998c
#
_entry.id   1a4259584dbce2fab2833ff1dc26998c
#
_cell.length_a   1.000
_cell.length_b   1.000
_cell.length_c   1.000
_cell.angle_alpha   90.00
_cell.angle_beta   90.00
_cell.angle_gamma   90.00
#
_symmetry.space_group_name_H-M   'P 1'
#
loop_
_entity.id
_entity.type
_entity.pdbx_description
1 polymer ?
#
loop_
_entity_poly.entity_id
_entity_poly.type
_entity_poly.pdbx_seq_one_letter_code
_entity_poly.pdbx_strand_id
1 'polypeptide(L)'
;MGKAKVKPDSDALLLPYQRKWVLDTSRIKLMEKSRQIGISWASAYSIVRRKAMAGARLDAWVSSRDEIQARLFLDDCKNFASILHLAAKDLGSRVIEDERTYVLEFANGCHINSMSSSPDAQAGKRGDRLLDDFALHKDPRKLYAIAYPGIT
;
A
#
# COMPACT_ATOMS: atom_id res chain seq x y z
N MET A 1 0.83 -16.73 35.54
CA MET A 1 1.25 -15.40 35.11
C MET A 1 1.48 -15.42 33.61
N GLY A 2 0.57 -14.84 32.85
CA GLY A 2 0.81 -14.63 31.42
C GLY A 2 1.98 -13.68 31.25
N LYS A 3 3.04 -14.13 30.57
CA LYS A 3 4.05 -13.22 30.08
C LYS A 3 3.32 -12.17 29.23
N ALA A 4 3.41 -10.90 29.63
CA ALA A 4 2.94 -9.83 28.76
C ALA A 4 3.49 -10.09 27.36
N LYS A 5 2.62 -10.30 26.39
CA LYS A 5 3.04 -10.37 25.00
C LYS A 5 3.59 -8.99 24.68
N VAL A 6 4.92 -8.87 24.74
CA VAL A 6 5.60 -7.70 24.18
C VAL A 6 5.14 -7.64 22.75
N LYS A 7 4.31 -6.66 22.39
CA LYS A 7 4.06 -6.36 20.99
C LYS A 7 5.42 -6.12 20.38
N PRO A 8 5.84 -6.88 19.37
CA PRO A 8 7.08 -6.57 18.71
C PRO A 8 7.02 -5.10 18.35
N ASP A 9 8.06 -4.35 18.72
CA ASP A 9 8.20 -2.98 18.25
C ASP A 9 8.34 -3.04 16.74
N SER A 10 7.21 -2.92 16.07
CA SER A 10 7.14 -3.04 14.62
C SER A 10 7.99 -1.98 13.93
N ASP A 11 8.27 -0.87 14.61
CA ASP A 11 9.12 0.19 14.09
C ASP A 11 10.61 -0.20 14.12
N ALA A 12 11.00 -1.20 14.91
CA ALA A 12 12.36 -1.72 14.92
C ALA A 12 12.77 -2.40 13.59
N LEU A 13 11.80 -2.77 12.74
CA LEU A 13 12.05 -3.33 11.42
C LEU A 13 12.48 -2.27 10.40
N LEU A 14 12.33 -1.00 10.71
CA LEU A 14 12.52 0.11 9.78
C LEU A 14 13.85 0.81 10.00
N LEU A 15 14.52 1.14 8.91
CA LEU A 15 15.64 2.08 8.94
C LEU A 15 15.16 3.50 9.28
N PRO A 16 16.02 4.39 9.80
CA PRO A 16 15.58 5.73 10.24
C PRO A 16 14.81 6.52 9.18
N TYR A 17 15.26 6.52 7.92
CA TYR A 17 14.57 7.24 6.84
C TYR A 17 13.24 6.59 6.47
N GLN A 18 13.14 5.26 6.56
CA GLN A 18 11.88 4.53 6.34
C GLN A 18 10.89 4.87 7.44
N ARG A 19 11.35 4.90 8.70
CA ARG A 19 10.51 5.26 9.85
C ARG A 19 9.97 6.68 9.72
N LYS A 20 10.80 7.62 9.31
CA LYS A 20 10.38 9.00 9.05
C LYS A 20 9.28 9.07 8.01
N TRP A 21 9.41 8.32 6.93
CA TRP A 21 8.39 8.22 5.88
C TRP A 21 7.08 7.64 6.41
N VAL A 22 7.15 6.55 7.16
CA VAL A 22 5.97 5.86 7.71
C VAL A 22 5.23 6.72 8.73
N LEU A 23 5.95 7.43 9.59
CA LEU A 23 5.37 8.25 10.66
C LEU A 23 4.85 9.61 10.18
N ASP A 24 5.19 10.03 8.97
CA ASP A 24 4.68 11.27 8.40
C ASP A 24 3.18 11.12 8.10
N THR A 25 2.36 11.96 8.74
CA THR A 25 0.91 11.96 8.61
C THR A 25 0.39 13.00 7.63
N SER A 26 1.25 13.64 6.87
CA SER A 26 0.85 14.59 5.83
C SER A 26 -0.12 13.96 4.84
N ARG A 27 -1.11 14.73 4.40
CA ARG A 27 -2.12 14.26 3.45
C ARG A 27 -1.50 13.83 2.11
N ILE A 28 -0.50 14.54 1.67
CA ILE A 28 0.27 14.23 0.46
C ILE A 28 1.73 14.14 0.85
N LYS A 29 2.36 13.04 0.50
CA LYS A 29 3.80 12.82 0.71
C LYS A 29 4.48 12.51 -0.60
N LEU A 30 5.61 13.14 -0.82
CA LEU A 30 6.47 12.91 -1.98
C LEU A 30 7.85 12.53 -1.49
N MET A 31 8.46 11.56 -2.15
CA MET A 31 9.85 11.19 -1.91
C MET A 31 10.59 10.99 -3.21
N GLU A 32 11.62 11.77 -3.41
CA GLU A 32 12.62 11.49 -4.41
C GLU A 32 13.56 10.41 -3.88
N LYS A 33 13.69 9.34 -4.61
CA LYS A 33 14.47 8.18 -4.17
C LYS A 33 15.26 7.56 -5.33
N SER A 34 16.40 7.01 -5.01
CA SER A 34 17.08 6.06 -5.88
C SER A 34 16.41 4.69 -5.78
N ARG A 35 16.72 3.81 -6.71
CA ARG A 35 16.20 2.44 -6.69
C ARG A 35 16.72 1.66 -5.47
N GLN A 36 15.95 0.66 -5.03
CA GLN A 36 16.33 -0.34 -4.02
C GLN A 36 16.65 0.22 -2.63
N ILE A 37 16.04 1.34 -2.24
CA ILE A 37 16.20 1.87 -0.88
C ILE A 37 15.12 1.39 0.11
N GLY A 38 14.24 0.49 -0.31
CA GLY A 38 13.24 -0.11 0.57
C GLY A 38 12.05 0.77 0.91
N ILE A 39 11.77 1.83 0.15
CA ILE A 39 10.61 2.70 0.39
C ILE A 39 9.30 2.03 0.00
N SER A 40 9.27 1.26 -1.08
CA SER A 40 8.08 0.47 -1.44
C SER A 40 7.75 -0.53 -0.34
N TRP A 41 8.76 -1.19 0.20
CA TRP A 41 8.62 -2.11 1.33
C TRP A 41 8.11 -1.38 2.59
N ALA A 42 8.67 -0.24 2.95
CA ALA A 42 8.20 0.57 4.08
C ALA A 42 6.77 1.10 3.86
N SER A 43 6.42 1.45 2.63
CA SER A 43 5.07 1.88 2.28
C SER A 43 4.06 0.73 2.41
N ALA A 44 4.43 -0.49 2.02
CA ALA A 44 3.62 -1.68 2.25
C ALA A 44 3.35 -1.89 3.74
N TYR A 45 4.37 -1.77 4.57
CA TYR A 45 4.24 -1.83 6.03
C TYR A 45 3.25 -0.79 6.57
N SER A 46 3.40 0.46 6.14
CA SER A 46 2.52 1.57 6.55
C SER A 46 1.05 1.32 6.18
N ILE A 47 0.81 0.88 4.96
CA ILE A 47 -0.55 0.61 4.46
C ILE A 47 -1.18 -0.56 5.21
N VAL A 48 -0.45 -1.64 5.44
CA VAL A 48 -0.96 -2.79 6.21
C VAL A 48 -1.35 -2.36 7.61
N ARG A 49 -0.52 -1.62 8.32
CA ARG A 49 -0.84 -1.11 9.66
C ARG A 49 -2.12 -0.29 9.65
N ARG A 50 -2.23 0.67 8.74
CA ARG A 50 -3.39 1.58 8.70
C ARG A 50 -4.68 0.88 8.32
N LYS A 51 -4.63 -0.04 7.37
CA LYS A 51 -5.85 -0.70 6.86
C LYS A 51 -6.32 -1.86 7.74
N ALA A 52 -5.44 -2.44 8.54
CA ALA A 52 -5.79 -3.48 9.50
C ALA A 52 -6.29 -2.93 10.85
N MET A 53 -6.22 -1.63 11.07
CA MET A 53 -6.68 -1.01 12.32
C MET A 53 -8.20 -1.11 12.48
N ALA A 54 -8.64 -1.30 13.71
CA ALA A 54 -10.06 -1.16 14.05
C ALA A 54 -10.53 0.27 13.71
N GLY A 55 -11.65 0.39 12.99
CA GLY A 55 -12.19 1.67 12.57
C GLY A 55 -11.68 2.17 11.21
N ALA A 56 -10.74 1.49 10.56
CA ALA A 56 -10.41 1.79 9.18
C ALA A 56 -11.64 1.56 8.27
N ARG A 57 -11.92 2.48 7.36
CA ARG A 57 -13.16 2.48 6.57
C ARG A 57 -12.97 2.40 5.07
N LEU A 58 -11.85 2.90 4.58
CA LEU A 58 -11.59 3.01 3.15
C LEU A 58 -10.43 2.10 2.76
N ASP A 59 -10.49 1.64 1.53
CA ASP A 59 -9.46 0.81 0.93
C ASP A 59 -8.18 1.60 0.62
N ALA A 60 -7.10 0.90 0.36
CA ALA A 60 -5.90 1.44 -0.23
C ALA A 60 -5.79 1.01 -1.70
N TRP A 61 -5.36 1.91 -2.56
CA TRP A 61 -5.21 1.72 -4.00
C TRP A 61 -3.78 2.04 -4.39
N VAL A 62 -3.07 1.03 -4.82
CA VAL A 62 -1.64 1.11 -5.14
C VAL A 62 -1.44 0.93 -6.63
N SER A 63 -0.81 1.89 -7.28
CA SER A 63 -0.37 1.77 -8.66
C SER A 63 1.14 1.58 -8.70
N SER A 64 1.58 0.51 -9.34
CA SER A 64 2.98 0.18 -9.54
C SER A 64 3.34 0.30 -11.02
N ARG A 65 4.62 0.33 -11.31
CA ARG A 65 5.16 0.50 -12.65
C ARG A 65 4.63 -0.53 -13.65
N ASP A 66 4.48 -1.77 -13.21
CA ASP A 66 4.01 -2.90 -14.01
C ASP A 66 3.31 -3.96 -13.14
N GLU A 67 2.76 -4.98 -13.78
CA GLU A 67 2.04 -6.05 -13.08
C GLU A 67 2.95 -6.84 -12.12
N ILE A 68 4.21 -7.04 -12.48
CA ILE A 68 5.17 -7.77 -11.64
C ILE A 68 5.40 -6.99 -10.34
N GLN A 69 5.61 -5.69 -10.42
CA GLN A 69 5.79 -4.84 -9.25
C GLN A 69 4.53 -4.77 -8.40
N ALA A 70 3.36 -4.73 -9.02
CA ALA A 70 2.08 -4.76 -8.30
C ALA A 70 1.92 -6.04 -7.48
N ARG A 71 2.27 -7.18 -8.05
CA ARG A 71 2.25 -8.47 -7.36
C ARG A 71 3.26 -8.52 -6.22
N LEU A 72 4.49 -8.06 -6.45
CA LEU A 72 5.53 -8.04 -5.42
C LEU A 72 5.14 -7.14 -4.25
N PHE A 73 4.52 -5.99 -4.52
CA PHE A 73 4.03 -5.11 -3.48
C PHE A 73 2.99 -5.82 -2.59
N LEU A 74 2.04 -6.52 -3.18
CA LEU A 74 1.06 -7.25 -2.40
C LEU A 74 1.67 -8.41 -1.62
N ASP A 75 2.69 -9.08 -2.15
CA ASP A 75 3.43 -10.10 -1.43
C ASP A 75 4.11 -9.52 -0.18
N ASP A 76 4.67 -8.32 -0.26
CA ASP A 76 5.19 -7.61 0.91
C ASP A 76 4.08 -7.33 1.93
N CYS A 77 2.91 -6.91 1.48
CA CYS A 77 1.76 -6.68 2.36
C CYS A 77 1.33 -7.96 3.08
N LYS A 78 1.29 -9.09 2.38
CA LYS A 78 0.97 -10.40 2.98
C LYS A 78 2.00 -10.81 4.02
N ASN A 79 3.28 -10.58 3.74
CA ASN A 79 4.36 -10.87 4.67
C ASN A 79 4.25 -10.03 5.95
N PHE A 80 3.94 -8.74 5.83
CA PHE A 80 3.72 -7.88 6.99
C PHE A 80 2.50 -8.29 7.79
N ALA A 81 1.39 -8.63 7.14
CA ALA A 81 0.22 -9.13 7.84
C ALA A 81 0.55 -10.38 8.67
N SER A 82 1.35 -11.30 8.12
CA SER A 82 1.82 -12.48 8.83
C SER A 82 2.73 -12.13 10.00
N ILE A 83 3.72 -11.26 9.81
CA ILE A 83 4.65 -10.83 10.86
C ILE A 83 3.92 -10.14 12.01
N LEU A 84 2.94 -9.32 11.71
CA LEU A 84 2.16 -8.56 12.68
C LEU A 84 0.98 -9.37 13.26
N HIS A 85 0.84 -10.62 12.88
CA HIS A 85 -0.27 -11.50 13.30
C HIS A 85 -1.66 -10.92 12.99
N LEU A 86 -1.79 -10.26 11.85
CA LEU A 86 -3.05 -9.69 11.41
C LEU A 86 -3.83 -10.67 10.55
N ALA A 87 -5.13 -10.79 10.79
CA ALA A 87 -6.01 -11.60 9.96
C ALA A 87 -6.18 -10.94 8.60
N ALA A 88 -5.72 -11.62 7.56
CA ALA A 88 -5.82 -11.15 6.19
C ALA A 88 -6.08 -12.32 5.25
N LYS A 89 -6.87 -12.07 4.21
CA LYS A 89 -7.24 -13.06 3.20
C LYS A 89 -6.78 -12.58 1.83
N ASP A 90 -5.98 -13.40 1.17
CA ASP A 90 -5.59 -13.18 -0.22
C ASP A 90 -6.79 -13.55 -1.13
N LEU A 91 -7.38 -12.56 -1.77
CA LEU A 91 -8.49 -12.76 -2.71
C LEU A 91 -8.00 -13.07 -4.13
N GLY A 92 -6.70 -13.16 -4.33
CA GLY A 92 -6.09 -13.42 -5.63
C GLY A 92 -6.15 -12.21 -6.56
N SER A 93 -6.13 -12.47 -7.85
CA SER A 93 -6.20 -11.42 -8.85
C SER A 93 -7.62 -11.27 -9.38
N ARG A 94 -8.02 -10.01 -9.63
CA ARG A 94 -9.27 -9.64 -10.28
C ARG A 94 -8.97 -8.69 -11.42
N VAL A 95 -9.82 -8.69 -12.44
CA VAL A 95 -9.76 -7.67 -13.49
C VAL A 95 -10.73 -6.55 -13.12
N ILE A 96 -10.18 -5.36 -12.88
CA ILE A 96 -10.94 -4.15 -12.55
C ILE A 96 -10.54 -3.10 -13.59
N GLU A 97 -11.51 -2.56 -14.35
CA GLU A 97 -11.26 -1.57 -15.40
C GLU A 97 -10.19 -2.03 -16.40
N ASP A 98 -10.28 -3.28 -16.87
CA ASP A 98 -9.33 -3.94 -17.76
C ASP A 98 -7.91 -4.13 -17.19
N GLU A 99 -7.72 -3.83 -15.91
CA GLU A 99 -6.45 -4.01 -15.20
C GLU A 99 -6.50 -5.19 -14.24
N ARG A 100 -5.47 -6.02 -14.25
CA ARG A 100 -5.31 -7.07 -13.26
C ARG A 100 -4.94 -6.45 -11.90
N THR A 101 -5.76 -6.69 -10.92
CA THR A 101 -5.61 -6.15 -9.56
C THR A 101 -5.44 -7.30 -8.58
N TYR A 102 -4.41 -7.21 -7.75
CA TYR A 102 -4.17 -8.15 -6.65
C TYR A 102 -4.76 -7.57 -5.37
N VAL A 103 -5.55 -8.37 -4.64
CA VAL A 103 -6.38 -7.88 -3.54
C VAL A 103 -6.10 -8.66 -2.26
N LEU A 104 -5.86 -7.92 -1.18
CA LEU A 104 -5.75 -8.44 0.18
C LEU A 104 -6.90 -7.86 1.02
N GLU A 105 -7.65 -8.71 1.71
CA GLU A 105 -8.77 -8.30 2.57
C GLU A 105 -8.42 -8.49 4.04
N PHE A 106 -8.69 -7.49 4.85
CA PHE A 106 -8.56 -7.57 6.31
C PHE A 106 -9.89 -7.89 6.99
N ALA A 107 -9.83 -8.34 8.24
CA ALA A 107 -11.00 -8.72 9.03
C ALA A 107 -12.01 -7.58 9.22
N ASN A 108 -11.57 -6.31 9.14
CA ASN A 108 -12.43 -5.13 9.22
C ASN A 108 -13.17 -4.79 7.91
N GLY A 109 -12.97 -5.58 6.85
CA GLY A 109 -13.57 -5.36 5.53
C GLY A 109 -12.79 -4.43 4.61
N CYS A 110 -11.68 -3.82 5.06
CA CYS A 110 -10.81 -3.02 4.20
C CYS A 110 -9.97 -3.89 3.30
N HIS A 111 -9.62 -3.37 2.12
CA HIS A 111 -8.81 -4.04 1.13
C HIS A 111 -7.56 -3.22 0.80
N ILE A 112 -6.50 -3.92 0.41
CA ILE A 112 -5.38 -3.34 -0.33
C ILE A 112 -5.49 -3.85 -1.76
N ASN A 113 -5.62 -2.94 -2.71
CA ASN A 113 -5.76 -3.23 -4.14
C ASN A 113 -4.49 -2.77 -4.85
N SER A 114 -3.73 -3.72 -5.37
CA SER A 114 -2.45 -3.46 -6.04
C SER A 114 -2.58 -3.67 -7.54
N MET A 115 -2.36 -2.61 -8.30
CA MET A 115 -2.61 -2.52 -9.73
C MET A 115 -1.34 -2.14 -10.49
N SER A 116 -1.33 -2.42 -11.79
CA SER A 116 -0.34 -1.88 -12.70
C SER A 116 -0.59 -0.39 -13.04
N SER A 117 0.17 0.16 -13.95
CA SER A 117 0.29 1.61 -14.15
C SER A 117 -0.81 2.27 -14.99
N SER A 118 -1.95 1.62 -15.24
CA SER A 118 -3.03 2.28 -15.98
C SER A 118 -3.63 3.44 -15.18
N PRO A 119 -3.57 4.68 -15.68
CA PRO A 119 -4.17 5.81 -14.97
C PRO A 119 -5.67 5.65 -14.76
N ASP A 120 -6.37 5.05 -15.70
CA ASP A 120 -7.83 4.90 -15.65
C ASP A 120 -8.26 3.95 -14.51
N ALA A 121 -7.41 3.03 -14.09
CA ALA A 121 -7.69 2.14 -12.96
C ALA A 121 -7.82 2.89 -11.63
N GLN A 122 -7.26 4.08 -11.50
CA GLN A 122 -7.40 4.94 -10.32
C GLN A 122 -8.67 5.80 -10.34
N ALA A 123 -9.36 5.89 -11.47
CA ALA A 123 -10.54 6.74 -11.60
C ALA A 123 -11.68 6.25 -10.70
N GLY A 124 -12.35 7.18 -10.02
CA GLY A 124 -13.51 6.89 -9.17
C GLY A 124 -13.21 6.13 -7.88
N LYS A 125 -11.96 5.79 -7.61
CA LYS A 125 -11.56 5.11 -6.37
C LYS A 125 -11.41 6.13 -5.23
N ARG A 126 -11.77 5.72 -4.02
CA ARG A 126 -11.62 6.53 -2.81
C ARG A 126 -10.76 5.80 -1.78
N GLY A 127 -10.00 6.55 -1.04
CA GLY A 127 -9.16 6.04 0.03
C GLY A 127 -7.71 6.47 -0.12
N ASP A 128 -6.84 5.71 0.51
CA ASP A 128 -5.40 5.96 0.41
C ASP A 128 -4.89 5.60 -0.98
N ARG A 129 -3.99 6.42 -1.48
CA ARG A 129 -3.35 6.23 -2.77
C ARG A 129 -1.84 6.11 -2.59
N LEU A 130 -1.26 5.13 -3.23
CA LEU A 130 0.19 5.02 -3.39
C LEU A 130 0.52 4.91 -4.87
N LEU A 131 1.32 5.85 -5.35
CA LEU A 131 1.85 5.84 -6.72
C LEU A 131 3.33 5.49 -6.63
N ASP A 132 3.60 4.19 -6.63
CA ASP A 132 4.95 3.66 -6.47
C ASP A 132 5.74 3.82 -7.78
N ASP A 133 7.02 4.20 -7.67
CA ASP A 133 7.85 4.52 -8.84
C ASP A 133 7.17 5.49 -9.83
N PHE A 134 6.56 6.53 -9.31
CA PHE A 134 5.69 7.45 -10.05
C PHE A 134 6.28 7.96 -11.36
N ALA A 135 7.55 8.31 -11.36
CA ALA A 135 8.23 8.84 -12.54
C ALA A 135 8.42 7.79 -13.66
N LEU A 136 8.30 6.51 -13.35
CA LEU A 136 8.47 5.41 -14.30
C LEU A 136 7.14 4.95 -14.93
N HIS A 137 6.01 5.54 -14.54
CA HIS A 137 4.72 5.28 -15.17
C HIS A 137 4.67 5.86 -16.57
N LYS A 138 3.85 5.28 -17.46
CA LYS A 138 3.73 5.72 -18.85
C LYS A 138 3.28 7.16 -18.99
N ASP A 139 2.37 7.60 -18.11
CA ASP A 139 1.83 8.95 -18.12
C ASP A 139 1.63 9.42 -16.67
N PRO A 140 2.71 9.87 -16.00
CA PRO A 140 2.63 10.27 -14.60
C PRO A 140 1.67 11.42 -14.33
N ARG A 141 1.59 12.39 -15.24
CA ARG A 141 0.70 13.55 -15.08
C ARG A 141 -0.76 13.16 -15.12
N LYS A 142 -1.14 12.29 -16.06
CA LYS A 142 -2.50 11.77 -16.18
C LYS A 142 -2.86 10.93 -14.95
N LEU A 143 -1.96 10.05 -14.51
CA LEU A 143 -2.15 9.22 -13.32
C LEU A 143 -2.41 10.09 -12.08
N TYR A 144 -1.60 11.12 -11.87
CA TYR A 144 -1.77 12.04 -10.76
C TYR A 144 -3.10 12.81 -10.83
N ALA A 145 -3.44 13.33 -12.01
CA ALA A 145 -4.67 14.09 -12.20
C ALA A 145 -5.93 13.24 -11.93
N ILE A 146 -5.91 11.96 -12.27
CA ILE A 146 -7.03 11.04 -12.04
C ILE A 146 -7.07 10.57 -10.57
N ALA A 147 -5.92 10.30 -9.97
CA ALA A 147 -5.85 9.78 -8.60
C ALA A 147 -6.12 10.85 -7.53
N TYR A 148 -5.70 12.08 -7.77
CA TYR A 148 -5.78 13.17 -6.78
C TYR A 148 -7.21 13.43 -6.25
N PRO A 149 -8.26 13.50 -7.08
CA PRO A 149 -9.62 13.73 -6.58
C PRO A 149 -10.14 12.64 -5.63
N GLY A 150 -9.58 11.45 -5.67
CA GLY A 150 -9.94 10.35 -4.78
C GLY A 150 -9.30 10.41 -3.39
N ILE A 151 -8.44 11.38 -3.13
CA ILE A 151 -7.79 11.59 -1.84
C ILE A 151 -8.77 12.28 -0.90
N THR A 152 -9.06 11.63 0.18
CA THR A 152 -9.98 12.13 1.22
C THR A 152 -9.23 12.67 2.43
#